data_05ef8c702bb5390e9a208da0ac45b2f1
#
_entry.id   05ef8c702bb5390e9a208da0ac45b2f1
#
_cell.length_a   1.000
_cell.length_b   1.000
_cell.length_c   1.000
_cell.angle_alpha   90.00
_cell.angle_beta   90.00
_cell.angle_gamma   90.00
#
_symmetry.space_group_name_H-M   'P 1'
#
loop_
_entity.id
_entity.type
_entity.pdbx_description
1 polymer ?
#
loop_
_entity_poly.entity_id
_entity_poly.type
_entity_poly.pdbx_seq_one_letter_code
_entity_poly.pdbx_strand_id
1 'polypeptide(L)' 'MIASAIRHVRQNHALEHATVAVLLERDMRPPLGGYSTPGGFFIFGRAPTDVVSDAASDALGRLTEGQKALAISPHCGTNL' A
#
# COMPACT_ATOMS: atom_id res chain seq x y z
N MET A 1 5.37 -21.12 -7.59
CA MET A 1 4.86 -21.96 -6.49
C MET A 1 3.90 -21.16 -5.63
N ILE A 2 2.90 -21.85 -5.08
CA ILE A 2 1.82 -21.21 -4.30
C ILE A 2 2.37 -20.40 -3.11
N ALA A 3 3.36 -20.94 -2.39
CA ALA A 3 3.93 -20.25 -1.23
C ALA A 3 4.59 -18.92 -1.61
N SER A 4 5.28 -18.86 -2.75
CA SER A 4 5.88 -17.62 -3.24
C SER A 4 4.83 -16.60 -3.64
N ALA A 5 3.75 -17.06 -4.29
CA ALA A 5 2.65 -16.18 -4.68
C ALA A 5 1.98 -15.57 -3.46
N ILE A 6 1.74 -16.36 -2.42
CA ILE A 6 1.16 -15.87 -1.16
C ILE A 6 2.07 -14.83 -0.51
N ARG A 7 3.37 -15.06 -0.48
CA ARG A 7 4.33 -14.10 0.09
C ARG A 7 4.30 -12.79 -0.68
N HIS A 8 4.30 -12.85 -2.01
CA HIS A 8 4.25 -11.66 -2.84
C HIS A 8 2.96 -10.87 -2.62
N VAL A 9 1.82 -11.56 -2.51
CA VAL A 9 0.56 -10.88 -2.20
C VAL A 9 0.64 -10.16 -0.86
N ARG A 10 1.19 -10.82 0.17
CA ARG A 10 1.34 -10.18 1.49
C ARG A 10 2.23 -8.95 1.44
N GLN A 11 3.36 -9.04 0.74
CA GLN A 11 4.28 -7.91 0.59
C GLN A 11 3.61 -6.76 -0.16
N ASN A 12 2.93 -7.08 -1.25
CA ASN A 12 2.24 -6.07 -2.06
C ASN A 12 1.06 -5.47 -1.30
N HIS A 13 0.37 -6.27 -0.48
CA HIS A 13 -0.73 -5.78 0.35
C HIS A 13 -0.22 -4.81 1.42
N ALA A 14 0.91 -5.13 2.06
CA ALA A 14 1.54 -4.23 3.02
C ALA A 14 1.93 -2.91 2.36
N LEU A 15 2.53 -2.98 1.17
CA LEU A 15 2.93 -1.80 0.43
C LEU A 15 1.72 -0.99 -0.05
N GLU A 16 0.65 -1.65 -0.44
CA GLU A 16 -0.60 -0.99 -0.83
C GLU A 16 -1.17 -0.18 0.35
N HIS A 17 -1.26 -0.79 1.55
CA HIS A 17 -1.73 -0.09 2.74
C HIS A 17 -0.82 1.09 3.10
N ALA A 18 0.49 0.89 3.04
CA ALA A 18 1.44 1.94 3.35
C ALA A 18 1.35 3.10 2.35
N THR A 19 1.13 2.78 1.07
CA THR A 19 0.97 3.80 0.04
C THR A 19 -0.27 4.66 0.29
N VAL A 20 -1.39 4.02 0.65
CA VAL A 20 -2.62 4.74 0.99
C VAL A 20 -2.38 5.62 2.21
N ALA A 21 -1.68 5.12 3.23
CA ALA A 21 -1.36 5.89 4.43
C ALA A 21 -0.55 7.15 4.09
N VAL A 22 0.46 7.01 3.22
CA VAL A 22 1.27 8.15 2.79
C VAL A 22 0.43 9.15 1.99
N LEU A 23 -0.45 8.67 1.12
CA LEU A 23 -1.35 9.54 0.37
C LEU A 23 -2.25 10.35 1.29
N LEU A 24 -2.78 9.72 2.34
CA LEU A 24 -3.61 10.41 3.33
C LEU A 24 -2.79 11.44 4.11
N GLU A 25 -1.54 11.15 4.44
CA GLU A 25 -0.65 12.14 5.06
C GLU A 25 -0.45 13.37 4.18
N ARG A 26 -0.50 13.19 2.86
CA ARG A 26 -0.31 14.26 1.89
C ARG A 26 -1.63 14.95 1.51
N ASP A 27 -2.64 14.80 2.34
CA ASP A 27 -3.96 15.41 2.17
C ASP A 27 -4.72 14.95 0.93
N MET A 28 -4.38 13.78 0.38
CA MET A 28 -5.20 13.16 -0.64
C MET A 28 -6.48 12.67 -0.01
N ARG A 29 -7.62 13.08 -0.54
CA ARG A 29 -8.91 12.81 0.09
C ARG A 29 -9.50 11.48 -0.34
N PRO A 30 -10.15 10.76 0.59
CA PRO A 30 -10.95 9.59 0.21
C PRO A 30 -12.05 9.98 -0.80
N PRO A 31 -12.53 9.01 -1.59
CA PRO A 31 -12.23 7.59 -1.46
C PRO A 31 -10.88 7.21 -2.07
N LEU A 32 -10.09 6.46 -1.31
CA LEU A 32 -8.85 5.84 -1.77
C LEU A 32 -8.94 4.37 -1.40
N GLY A 33 -8.64 3.52 -2.34
CA GLY A 33 -8.65 2.09 -2.11
C GLY A 33 -7.67 1.40 -3.00
N GLY A 34 -7.53 0.11 -2.81
CA GLY A 34 -6.62 -0.67 -3.65
C GLY A 34 -6.79 -2.14 -3.45
N TYR A 35 -6.04 -2.90 -4.23
CA TYR A 35 -5.92 -4.34 -4.04
C TYR A 35 -4.53 -4.80 -4.46
N SER A 36 -4.12 -5.93 -3.94
CA SER A 36 -2.81 -6.50 -4.20
C SER A 36 -2.93 -7.83 -4.94
N THR A 37 -1.89 -8.11 -5.75
CA THR A 37 -1.77 -9.34 -6.50
C THR A 37 -0.32 -9.84 -6.34
N PRO A 38 -0.01 -11.08 -6.77
CA PRO A 38 1.38 -11.52 -6.75
C PRO A 38 2.31 -10.65 -7.58
N GLY A 39 1.81 -9.98 -8.62
CA GLY A 39 2.60 -9.14 -9.51
C GLY A 39 2.73 -7.69 -9.08
N GLY A 40 1.96 -7.24 -8.07
CA GLY A 40 1.99 -5.85 -7.65
C GLY A 40 0.72 -5.45 -6.92
N PHE A 41 0.44 -4.15 -6.94
CA PHE A 41 -0.79 -3.63 -6.33
C PHE A 41 -1.33 -2.47 -7.17
N PHE A 42 -2.61 -2.15 -6.95
CA PHE A 42 -3.31 -1.09 -7.65
C PHE A 42 -3.95 -0.15 -6.65
N ILE A 43 -3.91 1.13 -6.94
CA ILE A 43 -4.55 2.15 -6.12
C ILE A 43 -5.66 2.81 -6.95
N PHE A 44 -6.84 2.92 -6.36
CA PHE A 44 -7.98 3.63 -6.94
C PHE A 44 -8.21 4.93 -6.21
N GLY A 45 -8.61 5.95 -6.94
CA GLY A 45 -8.96 7.21 -6.31
C GLY A 45 -8.66 8.37 -7.24
N ARG A 46 -8.74 9.59 -6.69
CA ARG A 46 -8.53 10.81 -7.44
C ARG A 46 -7.09 11.31 -7.41
N ALA A 47 -6.16 10.48 -6.97
CA ALA A 47 -4.75 10.85 -6.94
C ALA A 47 -4.14 10.64 -8.32
N PRO A 48 -3.39 11.62 -8.86
CA PRO A 48 -2.67 11.44 -10.12
C PRO A 48 -1.64 10.31 -10.01
N THR A 49 -1.35 9.66 -11.14
CA THR A 49 -0.45 8.50 -11.17
C THR A 49 0.94 8.84 -10.65
N ASP A 50 1.48 10.00 -10.98
CA ASP A 50 2.80 10.43 -10.51
C ASP A 50 2.83 10.64 -9.00
N VAL A 51 1.76 11.15 -8.42
CA VAL A 51 1.62 11.32 -6.98
C VAL A 51 1.57 9.95 -6.29
N VAL A 52 0.80 9.01 -6.84
CA VAL A 52 0.71 7.65 -6.31
C VAL A 52 2.07 6.95 -6.39
N SER A 53 2.76 7.07 -7.51
CA SER A 53 4.07 6.48 -7.70
C SER A 53 5.09 7.01 -6.68
N ASP A 54 5.09 8.32 -6.46
CA ASP A 54 5.98 8.95 -5.48
C ASP A 54 5.64 8.50 -4.06
N ALA A 55 4.36 8.42 -3.73
CA ALA A 55 3.91 7.94 -2.43
C ALA A 55 4.29 6.48 -2.21
N ALA A 56 4.21 5.64 -3.25
CA ALA A 56 4.62 4.24 -3.17
C ALA A 56 6.12 4.11 -2.90
N SER A 57 6.93 4.92 -3.54
CA SER A 57 8.38 4.94 -3.30
C SER A 57 8.70 5.35 -1.86
N ASP A 58 8.04 6.38 -1.35
CA ASP A 58 8.18 6.82 0.03
C ASP A 58 7.73 5.73 1.01
N ALA A 59 6.58 5.12 0.74
CA ALA A 59 6.06 4.04 1.58
C ALA A 59 7.03 2.85 1.65
N LEU A 60 7.59 2.46 0.51
CA LEU A 60 8.58 1.38 0.47
C LEU A 60 9.80 1.72 1.31
N GLY A 61 10.32 2.93 1.19
CA GLY A 61 11.44 3.39 2.00
C GLY A 61 11.16 3.32 3.49
N ARG A 62 10.00 3.79 3.91
CA ARG A 62 9.60 3.77 5.33
C ARG A 62 9.43 2.36 5.86
N LEU A 63 8.80 1.47 5.10
CA LEU A 63 8.65 0.07 5.49
C LEU A 63 10.01 -0.61 5.63
N THR A 64 10.92 -0.32 4.73
CA THR A 64 12.28 -0.83 4.75
C THR A 64 13.04 -0.34 6.00
N GLU A 65 12.74 0.88 6.46
CA GLU A 65 13.30 1.45 7.68
C GLU A 65 12.64 0.94 8.95
N GLY A 66 11.62 0.09 8.83
CA GLY A 66 10.98 -0.54 9.98
C GLY A 66 9.68 0.10 10.44
N GLN A 67 9.11 1.06 9.71
CA GLN A 67 7.84 1.69 10.06
C GLN A 67 6.66 0.78 9.69
N LYS A 68 6.56 -0.35 10.37
CA LYS A 68 5.60 -1.41 10.05
C LYS A 68 4.14 -1.00 10.27
N ALA A 69 3.90 0.00 11.10
CA ALA A 69 2.54 0.47 11.37
C ALA A 69 1.86 1.03 10.11
N LEU A 70 2.63 1.50 9.13
CA LEU A 70 2.08 1.97 7.86
C LEU A 70 1.33 0.87 7.10
N ALA A 71 1.70 -0.39 7.31
CA ALA A 71 1.08 -1.52 6.62
C ALA A 71 -0.23 -1.96 7.24
N ILE A 72 -0.59 -1.38 8.38
CA ILE A 72 -1.80 -1.76 9.12
C ILE A 72 -2.87 -0.70 8.89
N SER A 73 -4.04 -1.15 8.47
CA SER A 73 -5.18 -0.24 8.28
C SER A 73 -6.35 -0.71 9.12
N PRO A 74 -6.92 0.17 9.97
CA PRO A 74 -8.10 -0.19 10.75
C PRO A 74 -9.34 -0.37 9.88
N HIS A 75 -9.30 0.10 8.64
CA HIS A 75 -10.41 -0.01 7.69
C HIS A 75 -10.32 -1.25 6.82
N CYS A 76 -9.26 -2.02 6.93
CA CYS A 76 -9.08 -3.26 6.19
C CYS A 76 -9.57 -4.42 7.04
N GLY A 77 -10.40 -5.30 6.46
CA GLY A 77 -10.94 -6.47 7.15
C GLY A 77 -9.90 -7.54 7.44
N THR A 78 -8.71 -7.43 6.88
CA THR A 78 -7.59 -8.34 7.14
C THR A 78 -6.60 -7.63 8.05
N ASN A 79 -6.64 -7.88 9.33
CA ASN A 79 -5.61 -7.41 10.24
C ASN A 79 -4.32 -8.17 9.97
N LEU A 80 -3.45 -7.56 9.26
CA LEU A 80 -2.16 -8.13 8.94
C LEU A 80 -1.13 -7.80 10.00
#